data_66ff1c6656326af0daf5afa26664f110
#
_entry.id   66ff1c6656326af0daf5afa26664f110
#
_cell.length_a   1.000
_cell.length_b   1.000
_cell.length_c   1.000
_cell.angle_alpha   90.00
_cell.angle_beta   90.00
_cell.angle_gamma   90.00
#
_symmetry.space_group_name_H-M   'P 1'
#
loop_
_entity.id
_entity.type
_entity.pdbx_description
1 polymer ?
#
loop_
_entity_poly.entity_id
_entity_poly.type
_entity_poly.pdbx_seq_one_letter_code
_entity_poly.pdbx_strand_id
1 'polypeptide(L)'
;MEKKNYIVAIDLGSSNVVVAVAERDAEGRPAVRSIVSKPSQGVKAGMITNIEQVSNSIKAAVEAVGEELGIRITEAYTGISGDFVRCARHTDHVFTSDPQNGVNRTDVEALFDRMRNVQAPDDETIMERIPQNYLVDENQEVADPVGSFGKRLASTFNFILCAKTPIERLNLALRRLGIRSLGMYANALVTGAAVLSADEKEEGAAVVNIGGGVTDVA
;
A
#
# COMPACT_ATOMS: atom_id res chain seq x y z
N MET A 1 -3.67 -27.48 18.71
CA MET A 1 -2.61 -26.70 18.04
C MET A 1 -3.09 -25.26 17.97
N GLU A 2 -2.43 -24.34 18.65
CA GLU A 2 -2.71 -22.91 18.49
C GLU A 2 -2.53 -22.51 17.04
N LYS A 3 -3.54 -21.85 16.49
CA LYS A 3 -3.51 -21.33 15.12
C LYS A 3 -2.55 -20.15 15.12
N LYS A 4 -1.28 -20.40 14.79
CA LYS A 4 -0.28 -19.34 14.67
C LYS A 4 -0.77 -18.32 13.65
N ASN A 5 -0.84 -17.06 14.07
CA ASN A 5 -1.37 -15.97 13.25
C ASN A 5 -0.22 -15.39 12.40
N TYR A 6 0.12 -16.10 11.33
CA TYR A 6 1.17 -15.66 10.40
C TYR A 6 0.66 -14.54 9.49
N ILE A 7 1.55 -13.59 9.25
CA ILE A 7 1.40 -12.57 8.20
C ILE A 7 2.40 -12.94 7.11
N VAL A 8 1.92 -13.10 5.89
CA VAL A 8 2.75 -13.41 4.74
C VAL A 8 2.75 -12.25 3.79
N ALA A 9 3.93 -11.82 3.34
CA ALA A 9 4.12 -10.82 2.30
C ALA A 9 4.91 -11.45 1.14
N ILE A 10 4.47 -11.16 -0.08
CA ILE A 10 5.13 -11.54 -1.33
C ILE A 10 5.48 -10.26 -2.08
N ASP A 11 6.77 -10.02 -2.27
CA ASP A 11 7.27 -8.96 -3.15
C ASP A 11 7.72 -9.57 -4.48
N LEU A 12 7.06 -9.17 -5.56
CA LEU A 12 7.35 -9.63 -6.91
C LEU A 12 8.20 -8.58 -7.64
N GLY A 13 9.51 -8.72 -7.53
CA GLY A 13 10.45 -7.87 -8.26
C GLY A 13 10.81 -8.42 -9.65
N SER A 14 11.46 -7.57 -10.47
CA SER A 14 11.96 -7.98 -11.80
C SER A 14 13.14 -8.96 -11.74
N SER A 15 13.93 -8.92 -10.66
CA SER A 15 15.08 -9.81 -10.47
C SER A 15 14.80 -10.96 -9.51
N ASN A 16 14.06 -10.70 -8.44
CA ASN A 16 13.79 -11.67 -7.39
C ASN A 16 12.32 -11.62 -6.96
N VAL A 17 11.81 -12.78 -6.55
CA VAL A 17 10.61 -12.89 -5.72
C VAL A 17 11.04 -13.09 -4.29
N VAL A 18 10.55 -12.26 -3.39
CA VAL A 18 10.82 -12.35 -1.96
C VAL A 18 9.53 -12.72 -1.23
N VAL A 19 9.60 -13.73 -0.38
CA VAL A 19 8.50 -14.10 0.52
C VAL A 19 8.97 -13.93 1.95
N ALA A 20 8.27 -13.09 2.70
CA ALA A 20 8.52 -12.86 4.11
C ALA A 20 7.34 -13.39 4.93
N VAL A 21 7.64 -14.08 6.01
CA VAL A 21 6.65 -14.57 6.98
C VAL A 21 6.96 -13.97 8.35
N ALA A 22 5.98 -13.33 8.94
CA ALA A 22 6.03 -12.81 10.30
C ALA A 22 4.93 -13.43 11.16
N GLU A 23 5.16 -13.49 12.46
CA GLU A 23 4.19 -13.85 13.48
C GLU A 23 3.89 -12.63 14.35
N ARG A 24 2.63 -12.41 14.73
CA ARG A 24 2.32 -11.34 15.68
C ARG A 24 2.80 -11.73 17.07
N ASP A 25 3.58 -10.83 17.70
CA ASP A 25 3.97 -10.97 19.10
C ASP A 25 2.75 -10.70 20.03
N ALA A 26 2.97 -10.78 21.34
CA ALA A 26 1.92 -10.55 22.35
C ALA A 26 1.36 -9.11 22.30
N GLU A 27 2.14 -8.15 21.80
CA GLU A 27 1.77 -6.75 21.60
C GLU A 27 1.15 -6.49 20.21
N GLY A 28 0.99 -7.55 19.40
CA GLY A 28 0.41 -7.47 18.05
C GLY A 28 1.38 -7.00 16.96
N ARG A 29 2.67 -6.80 17.29
CA ARG A 29 3.69 -6.35 16.32
C ARG A 29 4.19 -7.54 15.48
N PRO A 30 4.52 -7.33 14.21
CA PRO A 30 5.04 -8.39 13.35
C PRO A 30 6.51 -8.70 13.71
N ALA A 31 6.78 -9.95 14.11
CA ALA A 31 8.13 -10.48 14.28
C ALA A 31 8.46 -11.40 13.10
N VAL A 32 9.45 -11.04 12.31
CA VAL A 32 9.84 -11.81 11.12
C VAL A 32 10.40 -13.17 11.55
N ARG A 33 9.89 -14.25 10.93
CA ARG A 33 10.29 -15.65 11.18
C ARG A 33 11.13 -16.22 10.06
N SER A 34 10.83 -15.85 8.82
CA SER A 34 11.60 -16.30 7.65
C SER A 34 11.48 -15.27 6.53
N ILE A 35 12.56 -15.14 5.76
CA ILE A 35 12.60 -14.39 4.50
C ILE A 35 13.33 -15.27 3.48
N VAL A 36 12.64 -15.59 2.39
CA VAL A 36 13.21 -16.34 1.27
C VAL A 36 13.19 -15.50 0.02
N SER A 37 14.32 -15.43 -0.67
CA SER A 37 14.48 -14.80 -1.99
C SER A 37 14.79 -15.85 -3.05
N LYS A 38 14.08 -15.81 -4.18
CA LYS A 38 14.31 -16.67 -5.34
C LYS A 38 14.38 -15.82 -6.62
N PRO A 39 15.14 -16.24 -7.64
CA PRO A 39 15.14 -15.55 -8.93
C PRO A 39 13.75 -15.41 -9.52
N SER A 40 13.43 -14.22 -10.04
CA SER A 40 12.17 -13.92 -10.72
C SER A 40 12.30 -14.18 -12.22
N GLN A 41 11.28 -14.78 -12.80
CA GLN A 41 11.14 -14.93 -14.25
C GLN A 41 9.76 -14.48 -14.70
N GLY A 42 9.66 -13.96 -15.93
CA GLY A 42 8.39 -13.50 -16.48
C GLY A 42 7.95 -12.10 -16.00
N VAL A 43 8.86 -11.34 -15.37
CA VAL A 43 8.66 -9.93 -15.00
C VAL A 43 9.69 -9.08 -15.72
N LYS A 44 9.25 -7.97 -16.32
CA LYS A 44 10.11 -6.96 -16.95
C LYS A 44 9.60 -5.57 -16.57
N ALA A 45 10.48 -4.75 -16.01
CA ALA A 45 10.17 -3.39 -15.54
C ALA A 45 8.88 -3.35 -14.67
N GLY A 46 8.77 -4.28 -13.69
CA GLY A 46 7.60 -4.42 -12.83
C GLY A 46 6.38 -5.10 -13.46
N MET A 47 6.32 -5.18 -14.79
CA MET A 47 5.19 -5.77 -15.52
C MET A 47 5.34 -7.28 -15.68
N ILE A 48 4.29 -8.03 -15.35
CA ILE A 48 4.20 -9.47 -15.62
C ILE A 48 4.03 -9.68 -17.13
N THR A 49 5.03 -10.27 -17.76
CA THR A 49 5.05 -10.60 -19.21
C THR A 49 4.69 -12.06 -19.46
N ASN A 50 4.92 -12.95 -18.49
CA ASN A 50 4.58 -14.36 -18.58
C ASN A 50 4.06 -14.88 -17.22
N ILE A 51 2.76 -15.16 -17.14
CA ILE A 51 2.08 -15.56 -15.91
C ILE A 51 2.56 -16.94 -15.42
N GLU A 52 2.88 -17.86 -16.31
CA GLU A 52 3.34 -19.20 -15.94
C GLU A 52 4.72 -19.12 -15.27
N GLN A 53 5.67 -18.40 -15.87
CA GLN A 53 6.99 -18.20 -15.30
C GLN A 53 6.94 -17.51 -13.93
N VAL A 54 6.11 -16.46 -13.81
CA VAL A 54 5.89 -15.76 -12.54
C VAL A 54 5.29 -16.70 -11.49
N SER A 55 4.26 -17.47 -11.86
CA SER A 55 3.66 -18.44 -10.94
C SER A 55 4.70 -19.46 -10.44
N ASN A 56 5.56 -19.97 -11.32
CA ASN A 56 6.63 -20.89 -10.94
C ASN A 56 7.66 -20.22 -10.00
N SER A 57 8.04 -18.97 -10.26
CA SER A 57 8.95 -18.22 -9.39
C SER A 57 8.34 -17.99 -8.00
N ILE A 58 7.08 -17.56 -7.91
CA ILE A 58 6.36 -17.40 -6.65
C ILE A 58 6.25 -18.74 -5.93
N LYS A 59 5.87 -19.81 -6.63
CA LYS A 59 5.77 -21.16 -6.09
C LYS A 59 7.05 -21.59 -5.41
N ALA A 60 8.19 -21.46 -6.09
CA ALA A 60 9.50 -21.85 -5.55
C ALA A 60 9.86 -21.10 -4.26
N ALA A 61 9.51 -19.82 -4.15
CA ALA A 61 9.74 -19.03 -2.93
C ALA A 61 8.78 -19.43 -1.80
N VAL A 62 7.49 -19.60 -2.12
CA VAL A 62 6.44 -19.99 -1.16
C VAL A 62 6.68 -21.40 -0.60
N GLU A 63 7.06 -22.37 -1.45
CA GLU A 63 7.37 -23.73 -1.02
C GLU A 63 8.60 -23.75 -0.09
N ALA A 64 9.65 -23.01 -0.43
CA ALA A 64 10.86 -22.96 0.40
C ALA A 64 10.57 -22.40 1.82
N VAL A 65 9.76 -21.33 1.95
CA VAL A 65 9.34 -20.82 3.26
C VAL A 65 8.41 -21.81 3.96
N GLY A 66 7.50 -22.43 3.19
CA GLY A 66 6.55 -23.41 3.72
C GLY A 66 7.26 -24.62 4.32
N GLU A 67 8.30 -25.14 3.66
CA GLU A 67 9.15 -26.22 4.15
C GLU A 67 9.94 -25.82 5.39
N GLU A 68 10.55 -24.61 5.41
CA GLU A 68 11.33 -24.11 6.55
C GLU A 68 10.47 -23.98 7.82
N LEU A 69 9.25 -23.47 7.69
CA LEU A 69 8.38 -23.20 8.83
C LEU A 69 7.35 -24.29 9.11
N GLY A 70 7.25 -25.32 8.25
CA GLY A 70 6.23 -26.37 8.37
C GLY A 70 4.79 -25.85 8.16
N ILE A 71 4.61 -24.87 7.29
CA ILE A 71 3.31 -24.21 7.05
C ILE A 71 2.90 -24.28 5.58
N ARG A 72 1.60 -24.18 5.33
CA ARG A 72 1.04 -23.96 4.00
C ARG A 72 0.57 -22.52 3.88
N ILE A 73 1.10 -21.79 2.89
CA ILE A 73 0.70 -20.43 2.58
C ILE A 73 -0.51 -20.47 1.64
N THR A 74 -1.63 -19.90 2.08
CA THR A 74 -2.88 -19.83 1.32
C THR A 74 -3.37 -18.41 1.12
N GLU A 75 -2.73 -17.45 1.78
CA GLU A 75 -3.05 -16.03 1.67
C GLU A 75 -1.81 -15.19 1.93
N ALA A 76 -1.72 -14.03 1.28
CA ALA A 76 -0.59 -13.11 1.41
C ALA A 76 -0.97 -11.68 1.05
N TYR A 77 -0.25 -10.73 1.62
CA TYR A 77 -0.16 -9.36 1.12
C TYR A 77 0.87 -9.29 0.00
N THR A 78 0.68 -8.38 -0.96
CA THR A 78 1.59 -8.23 -2.10
C THR A 78 2.00 -6.79 -2.33
N GLY A 79 3.24 -6.61 -2.74
CA GLY A 79 3.75 -5.34 -3.23
C GLY A 79 3.64 -5.23 -4.75
N ILE A 80 3.52 -4.01 -5.26
CA ILE A 80 3.51 -3.72 -6.68
C ILE A 80 4.35 -2.47 -6.99
N SER A 81 5.17 -2.55 -8.04
CA SER A 81 6.06 -1.50 -8.54
C SER A 81 6.01 -1.43 -10.05
N GLY A 82 6.10 -0.24 -10.60
CA GLY A 82 6.16 -0.01 -12.04
C GLY A 82 5.61 1.35 -12.43
N ASP A 83 5.82 1.74 -13.68
CA ASP A 83 5.35 2.99 -14.27
C ASP A 83 3.81 3.10 -14.37
N PHE A 84 3.12 2.02 -14.11
CA PHE A 84 1.66 1.92 -14.02
C PHE A 84 1.12 2.25 -12.61
N VAL A 85 1.99 2.57 -11.65
CA VAL A 85 1.64 3.13 -10.34
C VAL A 85 1.96 4.60 -10.35
N ARG A 86 1.01 5.45 -10.02
CA ARG A 86 1.19 6.89 -10.01
C ARG A 86 0.45 7.56 -8.87
N CYS A 87 0.89 8.76 -8.51
CA CYS A 87 0.21 9.63 -7.57
C CYS A 87 -0.57 10.72 -8.32
N ALA A 88 -1.81 10.96 -7.91
CA ALA A 88 -2.60 12.09 -8.35
C ALA A 88 -3.13 12.85 -7.13
N ARG A 89 -3.10 14.18 -7.21
CA ARG A 89 -3.64 15.04 -6.16
C ARG A 89 -5.09 15.39 -6.45
N HIS A 90 -5.91 15.31 -5.42
CA HIS A 90 -7.30 15.77 -5.46
C HIS A 90 -7.60 16.59 -4.21
N THR A 91 -8.11 17.81 -4.42
CA THR A 91 -8.47 18.71 -3.33
C THR A 91 -10.00 18.85 -3.30
N ASP A 92 -10.60 18.71 -2.12
CA ASP A 92 -12.01 18.99 -1.92
C ASP A 92 -12.23 19.63 -0.55
N HIS A 93 -13.46 20.07 -0.28
CA HIS A 93 -13.81 20.76 0.94
C HIS A 93 -15.24 20.43 1.39
N VAL A 94 -15.50 20.70 2.65
CA VAL A 94 -16.84 20.75 3.24
C VAL A 94 -17.00 22.05 4.01
N PHE A 95 -18.26 22.46 4.22
CA PHE A 95 -18.56 23.52 5.17
C PHE A 95 -18.79 22.91 6.55
N THR A 96 -18.30 23.59 7.59
CA THR A 96 -18.47 23.14 8.96
C THR A 96 -19.94 23.10 9.34
N SER A 97 -20.35 22.03 9.99
CA SER A 97 -21.74 21.81 10.44
C SER A 97 -22.14 22.77 11.57
N ASP A 98 -21.17 23.22 12.35
CA ASP A 98 -21.36 24.19 13.46
C ASP A 98 -20.29 25.29 13.39
N PRO A 99 -20.52 26.35 12.60
CA PRO A 99 -19.55 27.44 12.45
C PRO A 99 -19.26 28.23 13.75
N GLN A 100 -20.09 28.07 14.78
CA GLN A 100 -19.90 28.77 16.07
C GLN A 100 -18.93 28.04 16.97
N ASN A 101 -18.91 26.70 16.88
CA ASN A 101 -18.01 25.84 17.68
C ASN A 101 -16.80 25.31 16.88
N GLY A 102 -16.73 25.64 15.58
CA GLY A 102 -15.61 25.25 14.72
C GLY A 102 -15.72 23.85 14.14
N VAL A 103 -14.61 23.40 13.57
CA VAL A 103 -14.50 22.08 12.91
C VAL A 103 -14.63 20.96 13.94
N ASN A 104 -15.49 19.99 13.66
CA ASN A 104 -15.69 18.80 14.48
C ASN A 104 -15.39 17.52 13.70
N ARG A 105 -15.44 16.36 14.38
CA ARG A 105 -15.15 15.05 13.76
C ARG A 105 -16.09 14.71 12.61
N THR A 106 -17.36 15.10 12.69
CA THR A 106 -18.34 14.85 11.63
C THR A 106 -17.98 15.58 10.34
N ASP A 107 -17.42 16.80 10.45
CA ASP A 107 -16.95 17.56 9.29
C ASP A 107 -15.76 16.86 8.62
N VAL A 108 -14.83 16.34 9.42
CA VAL A 108 -13.69 15.55 8.92
C VAL A 108 -14.18 14.28 8.23
N GLU A 109 -15.12 13.54 8.85
CA GLU A 109 -15.72 12.35 8.25
C GLU A 109 -16.44 12.66 6.94
N ALA A 110 -17.18 13.75 6.89
CA ALA A 110 -17.88 14.19 5.67
C ALA A 110 -16.88 14.50 4.53
N LEU A 111 -15.73 15.12 4.84
CA LEU A 111 -14.67 15.34 3.86
C LEU A 111 -14.07 14.01 3.37
N PHE A 112 -13.80 13.06 4.27
CA PHE A 112 -13.33 11.73 3.89
C PHE A 112 -14.34 10.97 3.03
N ASP A 113 -15.64 11.08 3.32
CA ASP A 113 -16.68 10.42 2.54
C ASP A 113 -16.76 10.99 1.11
N ARG A 114 -16.57 12.30 0.95
CA ARG A 114 -16.43 12.89 -0.39
C ARG A 114 -15.24 12.29 -1.15
N MET A 115 -14.09 12.20 -0.48
CA MET A 115 -12.88 11.63 -1.08
C MET A 115 -13.00 10.12 -1.41
N ARG A 116 -13.77 9.36 -0.61
CA ARG A 116 -14.07 7.94 -0.90
C ARG A 116 -14.90 7.79 -2.17
N ASN A 117 -15.77 8.76 -2.48
CA ASN A 117 -16.65 8.73 -3.64
C ASN A 117 -15.98 9.18 -4.95
N VAL A 118 -14.74 9.70 -4.88
CA VAL A 118 -13.97 10.02 -6.09
C VAL A 118 -13.67 8.75 -6.87
N GLN A 119 -14.04 8.74 -8.14
CA GLN A 119 -13.84 7.60 -9.02
C GLN A 119 -12.46 7.67 -9.68
N ALA A 120 -11.83 6.50 -9.82
CA ALA A 120 -10.66 6.37 -10.66
C ALA A 120 -11.06 6.40 -12.15
N PRO A 121 -10.11 6.71 -13.07
CA PRO A 121 -10.28 6.43 -14.49
C PRO A 121 -10.66 4.96 -14.75
N ASP A 122 -11.32 4.69 -15.88
CA ASP A 122 -11.90 3.37 -16.18
C ASP A 122 -10.87 2.22 -16.20
N ASP A 123 -9.64 2.50 -16.58
CA ASP A 123 -8.53 1.54 -16.68
C ASP A 123 -7.65 1.48 -15.42
N GLU A 124 -7.94 2.30 -14.40
CA GLU A 124 -7.19 2.39 -13.16
C GLU A 124 -8.05 2.03 -11.94
N THR A 125 -7.39 1.84 -10.82
CA THR A 125 -8.01 1.74 -9.49
C THR A 125 -7.24 2.58 -8.49
N ILE A 126 -7.95 3.17 -7.54
CA ILE A 126 -7.33 3.87 -6.41
C ILE A 126 -6.97 2.82 -5.36
N MET A 127 -5.68 2.62 -5.15
CA MET A 127 -5.15 1.70 -4.13
C MET A 127 -5.22 2.33 -2.74
N GLU A 128 -4.81 3.59 -2.63
CA GLU A 128 -4.80 4.34 -1.36
C GLU A 128 -5.22 5.79 -1.56
N ARG A 129 -5.76 6.39 -0.49
CA ARG A 129 -6.13 7.80 -0.38
C ARG A 129 -5.46 8.36 0.87
N ILE A 130 -4.42 9.17 0.68
CA ILE A 130 -3.56 9.66 1.76
C ILE A 130 -3.86 11.14 1.96
N PRO A 131 -4.52 11.53 3.07
CA PRO A 131 -4.76 12.92 3.37
C PRO A 131 -3.42 13.63 3.62
N GLN A 132 -3.33 14.85 3.13
CA GLN A 132 -2.31 15.81 3.49
C GLN A 132 -2.83 16.70 4.61
N ASN A 133 -2.12 17.78 4.92
CA ASN A 133 -2.58 18.75 5.89
C ASN A 133 -3.97 19.30 5.52
N TYR A 134 -4.71 19.67 6.55
CA TYR A 134 -6.00 20.30 6.40
C TYR A 134 -5.84 21.82 6.30
N LEU A 135 -6.76 22.46 5.61
CA LEU A 135 -6.82 23.90 5.44
C LEU A 135 -8.17 24.42 5.95
N VAL A 136 -8.13 25.26 6.96
CA VAL A 136 -9.32 25.90 7.53
C VAL A 136 -9.39 27.34 7.03
N ASP A 137 -10.53 27.73 6.41
CA ASP A 137 -10.79 29.05 5.83
C ASP A 137 -9.67 29.56 4.89
N GLU A 138 -9.00 28.65 4.16
CA GLU A 138 -7.96 28.93 3.15
C GLU A 138 -6.62 29.47 3.70
N ASN A 139 -6.52 29.78 4.98
CA ASN A 139 -5.36 30.46 5.55
C ASN A 139 -4.68 29.69 6.69
N GLN A 140 -5.38 28.77 7.32
CA GLN A 140 -4.86 28.02 8.46
C GLN A 140 -4.60 26.57 8.09
N GLU A 141 -3.33 26.23 7.88
CA GLU A 141 -2.89 24.85 7.67
C GLU A 141 -2.65 24.17 9.02
N VAL A 142 -3.28 23.01 9.21
CA VAL A 142 -3.19 22.23 10.45
C VAL A 142 -3.12 20.73 10.17
N ALA A 143 -2.42 19.99 11.03
CA ALA A 143 -2.35 18.53 10.95
C ALA A 143 -3.65 17.89 11.49
N ASP A 144 -4.20 18.42 12.58
CA ASP A 144 -5.52 18.04 13.12
C ASP A 144 -6.45 19.26 13.11
N PRO A 145 -7.54 19.23 12.32
CA PRO A 145 -8.45 20.36 12.20
C PRO A 145 -9.50 20.42 13.30
N VAL A 146 -9.68 19.35 14.10
CA VAL A 146 -10.75 19.29 15.11
C VAL A 146 -10.52 20.36 16.19
N GLY A 147 -11.53 21.20 16.42
CA GLY A 147 -11.47 22.33 17.33
C GLY A 147 -10.93 23.62 16.71
N SER A 148 -10.48 23.61 15.45
CA SER A 148 -10.10 24.83 14.74
C SER A 148 -11.34 25.66 14.40
N PHE A 149 -11.26 26.95 14.63
CA PHE A 149 -12.36 27.85 14.31
C PHE A 149 -12.35 28.21 12.83
N GLY A 150 -13.47 27.97 12.13
CA GLY A 150 -13.61 28.28 10.72
C GLY A 150 -14.90 27.73 10.13
N LYS A 151 -15.22 28.15 8.91
CA LYS A 151 -16.46 27.80 8.20
C LYS A 151 -16.24 26.76 7.10
N ARG A 152 -15.00 26.61 6.62
CA ARG A 152 -14.65 25.73 5.51
C ARG A 152 -13.46 24.88 5.89
N LEU A 153 -13.64 23.58 5.80
CA LEU A 153 -12.56 22.59 5.96
C LEU A 153 -12.22 22.00 4.59
N ALA A 154 -10.99 22.17 4.16
CA ALA A 154 -10.48 21.56 2.93
C ALA A 154 -9.28 20.66 3.24
N SER A 155 -9.00 19.69 2.38
CA SER A 155 -7.76 18.95 2.37
C SER A 155 -7.42 18.50 0.95
N THR A 156 -6.13 18.36 0.68
CA THR A 156 -5.63 17.69 -0.51
C THR A 156 -5.32 16.25 -0.15
N PHE A 157 -5.76 15.33 -0.99
CA PHE A 157 -5.43 13.91 -0.87
C PHE A 157 -4.49 13.50 -1.99
N ASN A 158 -3.48 12.73 -1.65
CA ASN A 158 -2.69 11.99 -2.62
C ASN A 158 -3.39 10.65 -2.88
N PHE A 159 -3.86 10.46 -4.10
CA PHE A 159 -4.45 9.22 -4.57
C PHE A 159 -3.37 8.40 -5.25
N ILE A 160 -3.11 7.22 -4.72
CA ILE A 160 -2.23 6.25 -5.35
C ILE A 160 -3.07 5.40 -6.29
N LEU A 161 -2.83 5.57 -7.58
CA LEU A 161 -3.54 4.87 -8.63
C LEU A 161 -2.64 3.81 -9.24
N CYS A 162 -3.26 2.72 -9.67
CA CYS A 162 -2.59 1.66 -10.40
C CYS A 162 -3.48 1.21 -11.56
N ALA A 163 -2.88 0.94 -12.72
CA ALA A 163 -3.59 0.32 -13.81
C ALA A 163 -4.16 -1.05 -13.41
N LYS A 164 -5.36 -1.39 -13.87
CA LYS A 164 -6.05 -2.65 -13.51
C LYS A 164 -5.32 -3.89 -14.03
N THR A 165 -4.77 -3.83 -15.24
CA THR A 165 -4.13 -4.98 -15.89
C THR A 165 -2.97 -5.60 -15.09
N PRO A 166 -1.99 -4.84 -14.53
CA PRO A 166 -0.96 -5.40 -13.65
C PRO A 166 -1.53 -6.10 -12.42
N ILE A 167 -2.53 -5.49 -11.78
CA ILE A 167 -3.23 -6.06 -10.62
C ILE A 167 -3.89 -7.40 -10.97
N GLU A 168 -4.58 -7.46 -12.10
CA GLU A 168 -5.27 -8.68 -12.57
C GLU A 168 -4.29 -9.79 -12.89
N ARG A 169 -3.15 -9.48 -13.53
CA ARG A 169 -2.10 -10.45 -13.83
C ARG A 169 -1.49 -11.04 -12.58
N LEU A 170 -1.18 -10.20 -11.58
CA LEU A 170 -0.65 -10.67 -10.30
C LEU A 170 -1.67 -11.54 -9.55
N ASN A 171 -2.92 -11.09 -9.49
CA ASN A 171 -3.99 -11.89 -8.89
C ASN A 171 -4.21 -13.23 -9.61
N LEU A 172 -4.06 -13.28 -10.94
CA LEU A 172 -4.14 -14.52 -11.70
C LEU A 172 -2.98 -15.47 -11.37
N ALA A 173 -1.76 -14.95 -11.25
CA ALA A 173 -0.59 -15.74 -10.85
C ALA A 173 -0.78 -16.35 -9.46
N LEU A 174 -1.25 -15.58 -8.49
CA LEU A 174 -1.53 -16.04 -7.11
C LEU A 174 -2.66 -17.08 -7.06
N ARG A 175 -3.77 -16.84 -7.78
CA ARG A 175 -4.89 -17.79 -7.85
C ARG A 175 -4.49 -19.15 -8.40
N ARG A 176 -3.57 -19.21 -9.40
CA ARG A 176 -3.05 -20.49 -9.92
C ARG A 176 -2.33 -21.31 -8.85
N LEU A 177 -1.81 -20.66 -7.82
CA LEU A 177 -1.14 -21.31 -6.68
C LEU A 177 -2.09 -21.56 -5.49
N GLY A 178 -3.35 -21.18 -5.60
CA GLY A 178 -4.31 -21.25 -4.51
C GLY A 178 -4.04 -20.24 -3.40
N ILE A 179 -3.35 -19.13 -3.72
CA ILE A 179 -3.03 -18.06 -2.78
C ILE A 179 -4.03 -16.91 -2.98
N ARG A 180 -4.70 -16.50 -1.91
CA ARG A 180 -5.59 -15.36 -1.87
C ARG A 180 -4.78 -14.09 -1.55
N SER A 181 -4.93 -13.04 -2.35
CA SER A 181 -4.42 -11.72 -2.01
C SER A 181 -5.28 -11.10 -0.90
N LEU A 182 -4.65 -10.72 0.21
CA LEU A 182 -5.28 -10.00 1.34
C LEU A 182 -5.25 -8.49 1.13
N GLY A 183 -4.32 -8.00 0.32
CA GLY A 183 -4.14 -6.60 -0.03
C GLY A 183 -2.96 -6.44 -0.96
N MET A 184 -2.99 -5.38 -1.75
CA MET A 184 -1.93 -5.01 -2.67
C MET A 184 -1.53 -3.56 -2.41
N TYR A 185 -0.23 -3.30 -2.29
CA TYR A 185 0.31 -2.00 -1.89
C TYR A 185 1.38 -1.53 -2.85
N ALA A 186 1.48 -0.22 -3.05
CA ALA A 186 2.58 0.37 -3.81
C ALA A 186 3.90 0.25 -3.01
N ASN A 187 4.91 -0.39 -3.60
CA ASN A 187 6.19 -0.65 -2.93
C ASN A 187 6.89 0.64 -2.46
N ALA A 188 6.79 1.72 -3.23
CA ALA A 188 7.33 3.02 -2.80
C ALA A 188 6.85 3.43 -1.41
N LEU A 189 5.53 3.33 -1.15
CA LEU A 189 4.93 3.72 0.13
C LEU A 189 5.32 2.77 1.27
N VAL A 190 5.22 1.45 1.04
CA VAL A 190 5.54 0.48 2.11
C VAL A 190 7.02 0.50 2.45
N THR A 191 7.90 0.78 1.47
CA THR A 191 9.32 0.97 1.73
C THR A 191 9.54 2.20 2.61
N GLY A 192 8.95 3.35 2.27
CA GLY A 192 9.00 4.56 3.10
C GLY A 192 8.46 4.33 4.51
N ALA A 193 7.33 3.61 4.61
CA ALA A 193 6.75 3.27 5.92
C ALA A 193 7.69 2.41 6.79
N ALA A 194 8.48 1.51 6.16
CA ALA A 194 9.34 0.57 6.85
C ALA A 194 10.72 1.15 7.23
N VAL A 195 11.30 2.04 6.41
CA VAL A 195 12.69 2.49 6.57
C VAL A 195 12.82 3.85 7.24
N LEU A 196 11.82 4.73 7.13
CA LEU A 196 11.86 6.06 7.71
C LEU A 196 11.50 6.04 9.19
N SER A 197 12.29 6.72 10.01
CA SER A 197 11.96 7.05 11.38
C SER A 197 10.77 8.02 11.49
N ALA A 198 10.25 8.21 12.70
CA ALA A 198 9.18 9.18 12.93
C ALA A 198 9.62 10.61 12.61
N ASP A 199 10.84 10.97 13.02
CA ASP A 199 11.41 12.31 12.79
C ASP A 199 11.60 12.59 11.30
N GLU A 200 12.14 11.62 10.53
CA GLU A 200 12.30 11.77 9.08
C GLU A 200 10.95 11.91 8.33
N LYS A 201 9.90 11.25 8.83
CA LYS A 201 8.54 11.40 8.28
C LYS A 201 7.95 12.78 8.58
N GLU A 202 8.26 13.34 9.75
CA GLU A 202 7.80 14.67 10.17
C GLU A 202 8.55 15.79 9.42
N GLU A 203 9.87 15.67 9.30
CA GLU A 203 10.71 16.62 8.58
C GLU A 203 10.53 16.58 7.06
N GLY A 204 10.04 15.44 6.54
CA GLY A 204 9.93 15.14 5.14
C GLY A 204 11.20 14.52 4.56
N ALA A 205 11.05 13.36 3.93
CA ALA A 205 12.15 12.62 3.32
C ALA A 205 11.74 12.06 1.96
N ALA A 206 12.72 11.88 1.08
CA ALA A 206 12.53 11.13 -0.16
C ALA A 206 13.15 9.74 -0.03
N VAL A 207 12.36 8.71 -0.35
CA VAL A 207 12.83 7.33 -0.40
C VAL A 207 12.99 6.91 -1.85
N VAL A 208 14.18 6.46 -2.21
CA VAL A 208 14.50 5.92 -3.54
C VAL A 208 14.81 4.44 -3.41
N ASN A 209 13.95 3.60 -3.96
CA ASN A 209 14.13 2.15 -4.00
C ASN A 209 14.59 1.73 -5.39
N ILE A 210 15.86 1.33 -5.52
CA ILE A 210 16.50 0.96 -6.79
C ILE A 210 16.44 -0.56 -6.95
N GLY A 211 15.48 -1.03 -7.74
CA GLY A 211 15.28 -2.43 -8.05
C GLY A 211 16.01 -2.90 -9.32
N GLY A 212 15.83 -4.17 -9.68
CA GLY A 212 16.46 -4.77 -10.87
C GLY A 212 15.81 -4.35 -12.21
N GLY A 213 14.64 -3.74 -12.19
CA GLY A 213 13.95 -3.32 -13.41
C GLY A 213 13.09 -2.07 -13.25
N VAL A 214 12.94 -1.58 -12.03
CA VAL A 214 12.17 -0.39 -11.66
C VAL A 214 12.94 0.37 -10.59
N THR A 215 12.84 1.69 -10.59
CA THR A 215 13.22 2.55 -9.47
C THR A 215 11.98 3.26 -9.00
N ASP A 216 11.58 3.03 -7.76
CA ASP A 216 10.45 3.68 -7.12
C ASP A 216 10.93 4.87 -6.29
N VAL A 217 10.15 5.95 -6.30
CA VAL A 217 10.39 7.16 -5.50
C VAL A 217 9.13 7.54 -4.75
N ALA A 218 9.25 7.79 -3.46
CA ALA A 218 8.19 8.28 -2.60
C ALA A 218 8.67 9.45 -1.74
#